data_2eb85894dbea210625e13e93bec60557
#
_entry.id   2eb85894dbea210625e13e93bec60557
#
_cell.length_a   1.000
_cell.length_b   1.000
_cell.length_c   1.000
_cell.angle_alpha   90.00
_cell.angle_beta   90.00
_cell.angle_gamma   90.00
#
_symmetry.space_group_name_H-M   'P 1'
#
loop_
_entity.id
_entity.type
_entity.pdbx_description
1 polymer ?
#
loop_
_entity_poly.entity_id
_entity_poly.type
_entity_poly.pdbx_seq_one_letter_code
_entity_poly.pdbx_strand_id
1 'polypeptide(L)'
;MPDLRLVPKSELDRLRAAEVDPDAKLALLADACRLNALVAVKRAGSGHLGSTFSALDLVAHLLFEELDVAHRGFHDPDRDVFFSSKGHDVPGLYAVLFALGVVPRERLLRLRRLGGLDGHPDVGVPGIEASSGSLGMASPRGAGSRSRSAGSAAEGVWSS
;
A
#
# COMPACT_ATOMS: atom_id res chain seq x y z
N MET A 1 20.99 20.95 -5.98
CA MET A 1 19.63 20.47 -6.25
C MET A 1 18.80 20.64 -5.00
N PRO A 2 17.55 21.12 -5.07
CA PRO A 2 16.70 21.22 -3.90
C PRO A 2 16.57 19.85 -3.22
N ASP A 3 16.68 19.85 -1.90
CA ASP A 3 16.54 18.64 -1.10
C ASP A 3 15.07 18.24 -1.07
N LEU A 4 14.70 17.17 -1.80
CA LEU A 4 13.34 16.66 -1.80
C LEU A 4 13.06 16.02 -0.44
N ARG A 5 12.03 16.51 0.23
CA ARG A 5 11.59 16.04 1.53
C ARG A 5 10.27 15.29 1.42
N LEU A 6 10.07 14.29 2.28
CA LEU A 6 8.78 13.63 2.41
C LEU A 6 7.73 14.62 2.92
N VAL A 7 6.51 14.49 2.41
CA VAL A 7 5.33 15.00 3.10
C VAL A 7 5.23 14.25 4.43
N PRO A 8 5.29 14.93 5.57
CA PRO A 8 5.34 14.26 6.86
C PRO A 8 4.01 13.59 7.21
N LYS A 9 4.06 12.56 8.06
CA LYS A 9 2.87 11.83 8.51
C LYS A 9 1.82 12.77 9.13
N SER A 10 2.24 13.78 9.88
CA SER A 10 1.34 14.78 10.49
C SER A 10 0.51 15.55 9.45
N GLU A 11 1.08 15.88 8.30
CA GLU A 11 0.35 16.55 7.21
C GLU A 11 -0.62 15.59 6.52
N LEU A 12 -0.23 14.33 6.34
CA LEU A 12 -1.12 13.30 5.81
C LEU A 12 -2.30 13.05 6.76
N ASP A 13 -2.06 13.02 8.07
CA ASP A 13 -3.11 12.89 9.08
C ASP A 13 -4.05 14.11 9.08
N ARG A 14 -3.49 15.31 8.93
CA ARG A 14 -4.28 16.55 8.82
C ARG A 14 -5.17 16.53 7.57
N LEU A 15 -4.63 16.09 6.42
CA LEU A 15 -5.40 15.94 5.19
C LEU A 15 -6.53 14.91 5.35
N ARG A 16 -6.25 13.78 5.98
CA ARG A 16 -7.27 12.73 6.24
C ARG A 16 -8.40 13.23 7.13
N ALA A 17 -8.08 14.05 8.13
CA ALA A 17 -9.05 14.62 9.06
C ALA A 17 -9.76 15.88 8.53
N ALA A 18 -9.36 16.42 7.38
CA ALA A 18 -9.95 17.63 6.84
C ALA A 18 -11.39 17.42 6.39
N GLU A 19 -12.25 18.35 6.76
CA GLU A 19 -13.66 18.41 6.31
C GLU A 19 -13.74 19.20 4.99
N VAL A 20 -13.34 18.55 3.91
CA VAL A 20 -13.38 19.08 2.54
C VAL A 20 -14.04 18.04 1.63
N ASP A 21 -14.33 18.43 0.41
CA ASP A 21 -14.86 17.54 -0.60
C ASP A 21 -14.09 16.21 -0.64
N PRO A 22 -14.76 15.04 -0.54
CA PRO A 22 -14.09 13.73 -0.47
C PRO A 22 -13.17 13.45 -1.66
N ASP A 23 -13.59 13.77 -2.88
CA ASP A 23 -12.80 13.54 -4.09
C ASP A 23 -11.55 14.42 -4.11
N ALA A 24 -11.68 15.70 -3.73
CA ALA A 24 -10.55 16.59 -3.60
C ALA A 24 -9.57 16.14 -2.51
N LYS A 25 -10.08 15.65 -1.38
CA LYS A 25 -9.26 15.09 -0.30
C LYS A 25 -8.47 13.87 -0.76
N LEU A 26 -9.14 12.93 -1.43
CA LEU A 26 -8.50 11.73 -1.96
C LEU A 26 -7.42 12.07 -2.98
N ALA A 27 -7.70 13.01 -3.90
CA ALA A 27 -6.71 13.48 -4.87
C ALA A 27 -5.46 14.09 -4.20
N LEU A 28 -5.64 14.92 -3.18
CA LEU A 28 -4.54 15.50 -2.41
C LEU A 28 -3.72 14.44 -1.66
N LEU A 29 -4.37 13.43 -1.08
CA LEU A 29 -3.70 12.31 -0.42
C LEU A 29 -2.90 11.48 -1.43
N ALA A 30 -3.47 11.19 -2.60
CA ALA A 30 -2.77 10.49 -3.68
C ALA A 30 -1.55 11.28 -4.15
N ASP A 31 -1.66 12.59 -4.33
CA ASP A 31 -0.53 13.45 -4.74
C ASP A 31 0.55 13.52 -3.66
N ALA A 32 0.18 13.60 -2.39
CA ALA A 32 1.14 13.55 -1.28
C ALA A 32 1.88 12.20 -1.24
N CYS A 33 1.18 11.10 -1.50
CA CYS A 33 1.79 9.77 -1.63
C CYS A 33 2.70 9.67 -2.87
N ARG A 34 2.34 10.29 -4.02
CA ARG A 34 3.23 10.39 -5.20
C ARG A 34 4.53 11.10 -4.87
N LEU A 35 4.46 12.24 -4.16
CA LEU A 35 5.65 12.96 -3.71
C LEU A 35 6.52 12.07 -2.81
N ASN A 36 5.93 11.34 -1.89
CA ASN A 36 6.65 10.44 -1.00
C ASN A 36 7.30 9.26 -1.74
N ALA A 37 6.59 8.66 -2.69
CA ALA A 37 7.15 7.63 -3.56
C ALA A 37 8.32 8.17 -4.41
N LEU A 38 8.17 9.38 -4.97
CA LEU A 38 9.25 10.05 -5.72
C LEU A 38 10.50 10.26 -4.87
N VAL A 39 10.33 10.75 -3.63
CA VAL A 39 11.45 10.94 -2.69
C VAL A 39 12.14 9.62 -2.37
N ALA A 40 11.38 8.57 -2.10
CA ALA A 40 11.91 7.24 -1.80
C ALA A 40 12.71 6.67 -2.99
N VAL A 41 12.13 6.70 -4.20
CA VAL A 41 12.80 6.22 -5.43
C VAL A 41 14.04 7.06 -5.77
N LYS A 42 13.98 8.38 -5.63
CA LYS A 42 15.16 9.25 -5.85
C LYS A 42 16.30 8.89 -4.89
N ARG A 43 15.99 8.66 -3.60
CA ARG A 43 17.00 8.25 -2.60
C ARG A 43 17.55 6.86 -2.85
N ALA A 44 16.71 5.94 -3.33
CA ALA A 44 17.12 4.60 -3.72
C ALA A 44 18.06 4.60 -4.94
N GLY A 45 17.92 5.61 -5.82
CA GLY A 45 18.64 5.69 -7.10
C GLY A 45 18.06 4.77 -8.19
N SER A 46 16.97 4.07 -7.89
CA SER A 46 16.30 3.16 -8.82
C SER A 46 14.85 2.89 -8.40
N GLY A 47 13.97 2.61 -9.36
CA GLY A 47 12.56 2.31 -9.16
C GLY A 47 11.71 2.67 -10.38
N HIS A 48 10.46 2.21 -10.41
CA HIS A 48 9.54 2.37 -11.54
C HIS A 48 8.49 3.46 -11.23
N LEU A 49 8.79 4.72 -11.54
CA LEU A 49 7.89 5.85 -11.26
C LEU A 49 6.63 5.84 -12.14
N GLY A 50 6.75 5.47 -13.42
CA GLY A 50 5.61 5.48 -14.34
C GLY A 50 4.47 4.59 -13.88
N SER A 51 4.75 3.33 -13.56
CA SER A 51 3.74 2.39 -13.04
C SER A 51 3.25 2.78 -11.65
N THR A 52 4.16 3.24 -10.79
CA THR A 52 3.82 3.75 -9.45
C THR A 52 2.79 4.88 -9.55
N PHE A 53 3.04 5.89 -10.37
CA PHE A 53 2.18 7.06 -10.48
C PHE A 53 0.84 6.76 -11.13
N SER A 54 0.81 5.89 -12.14
CA SER A 54 -0.43 5.52 -12.81
C SER A 54 -1.38 4.67 -11.97
N ALA A 55 -0.84 3.90 -11.01
CA ALA A 55 -1.65 3.06 -10.14
C ALA A 55 -2.09 3.77 -8.84
N LEU A 56 -1.48 4.90 -8.50
CA LEU A 56 -1.52 5.42 -7.14
C LEU A 56 -2.89 5.99 -6.74
N ASP A 57 -3.66 6.58 -7.68
CA ASP A 57 -5.05 7.01 -7.39
C ASP A 57 -5.92 5.83 -7.00
N LEU A 58 -5.82 4.72 -7.75
CA LEU A 58 -6.56 3.51 -7.46
C LEU A 58 -6.15 2.90 -6.12
N VAL A 59 -4.84 2.81 -5.85
CA VAL A 59 -4.31 2.25 -4.60
C VAL A 59 -4.72 3.12 -3.41
N ALA A 60 -4.67 4.44 -3.55
CA ALA A 60 -5.10 5.38 -2.53
C ALA A 60 -6.60 5.24 -2.26
N HIS A 61 -7.43 5.24 -3.31
CA HIS A 61 -8.88 5.06 -3.17
C HIS A 61 -9.21 3.76 -2.45
N LEU A 62 -8.66 2.64 -2.90
CA LEU A 62 -8.91 1.34 -2.26
C LEU A 62 -8.50 1.31 -0.78
N LEU A 63 -7.32 1.80 -0.44
CA LEU A 63 -6.79 1.68 0.92
C LEU A 63 -7.26 2.77 1.90
N PHE A 64 -7.70 3.93 1.40
CA PHE A 64 -8.22 4.98 2.27
C PHE A 64 -9.74 4.95 2.41
N GLU A 65 -10.49 4.51 1.39
CA GLU A 65 -11.94 4.69 1.33
C GLU A 65 -12.71 3.36 1.23
N GLU A 66 -12.27 2.40 0.39
CA GLU A 66 -13.07 1.21 0.08
C GLU A 66 -12.81 0.02 1.00
N LEU A 67 -11.53 -0.27 1.28
CA LEU A 67 -11.16 -1.42 2.07
C LEU A 67 -11.22 -1.11 3.56
N ASP A 68 -11.67 -2.06 4.35
CA ASP A 68 -11.83 -1.91 5.79
C ASP A 68 -10.50 -1.95 6.58
N VAL A 69 -9.38 -2.15 5.92
CA VAL A 69 -8.05 -2.21 6.53
C VAL A 69 -7.66 -0.95 7.31
N ALA A 70 -8.17 0.22 6.89
CA ALA A 70 -7.92 1.48 7.58
C ALA A 70 -8.63 1.54 8.95
N HIS A 71 -9.71 0.77 9.13
CA HIS A 71 -10.52 0.72 10.34
C HIS A 71 -10.18 -0.51 11.20
N ARG A 72 -10.07 -1.68 10.59
CA ARG A 72 -9.76 -2.95 11.29
C ARG A 72 -8.29 -3.12 11.63
N GLY A 73 -7.41 -2.50 10.83
CA GLY A 73 -5.97 -2.69 10.94
C GLY A 73 -5.46 -3.91 10.17
N PHE A 74 -4.17 -3.88 9.86
CA PHE A 74 -3.51 -4.87 9.00
C PHE A 74 -3.24 -6.23 9.65
N HIS A 75 -3.57 -6.40 10.92
CA HIS A 75 -3.41 -7.66 11.67
C HIS A 75 -4.72 -8.41 11.89
N ASP A 76 -5.87 -7.80 11.56
CA ASP A 76 -7.17 -8.45 11.66
C ASP A 76 -7.28 -9.54 10.59
N PRO A 77 -7.56 -10.82 10.94
CA PRO A 77 -7.67 -11.91 9.97
C PRO A 77 -8.88 -11.77 9.03
N ASP A 78 -9.90 -11.04 9.46
CA ASP A 78 -11.16 -10.85 8.71
C ASP A 78 -11.17 -9.57 7.88
N ARG A 79 -10.03 -8.86 7.79
CA ARG A 79 -9.92 -7.65 6.98
C ARG A 79 -9.91 -7.94 5.48
N ASP A 80 -10.25 -6.93 4.71
CA ASP A 80 -10.04 -6.95 3.27
C ASP A 80 -8.57 -7.10 2.89
N VAL A 81 -8.32 -7.73 1.76
CA VAL A 81 -6.97 -8.03 1.28
C VAL A 81 -6.72 -7.34 -0.07
N PHE A 82 -5.66 -6.56 -0.14
CA PHE A 82 -5.20 -5.93 -1.36
C PHE A 82 -4.04 -6.71 -2.00
N PHE A 83 -4.15 -6.99 -3.30
CA PHE A 83 -3.09 -7.57 -4.10
C PHE A 83 -2.79 -6.72 -5.33
N SER A 84 -1.52 -6.36 -5.52
CA SER A 84 -1.04 -5.84 -6.80
C SER A 84 -0.33 -6.93 -7.59
N SER A 85 -0.75 -7.15 -8.84
CA SER A 85 -0.03 -8.04 -9.75
C SER A 85 1.16 -7.38 -10.46
N LYS A 86 1.39 -6.10 -10.19
CA LYS A 86 2.56 -5.33 -10.62
C LYS A 86 3.52 -5.14 -9.46
N GLY A 87 4.42 -6.08 -9.22
CA GLY A 87 5.35 -5.98 -8.10
C GLY A 87 6.26 -4.73 -8.13
N HIS A 88 6.48 -4.16 -9.30
CA HIS A 88 7.37 -3.01 -9.47
C HIS A 88 6.71 -1.63 -9.18
N ASP A 89 5.40 -1.56 -8.95
CA ASP A 89 4.71 -0.32 -8.51
C ASP A 89 4.72 -0.13 -6.99
N VAL A 90 5.33 -1.04 -6.26
CA VAL A 90 5.39 -1.07 -4.79
C VAL A 90 5.84 0.23 -4.12
N PRO A 91 6.65 1.13 -4.70
CA PRO A 91 6.96 2.41 -4.06
C PRO A 91 5.71 3.26 -3.76
N GLY A 92 4.68 3.17 -4.62
CA GLY A 92 3.37 3.81 -4.37
C GLY A 92 2.64 3.17 -3.21
N LEU A 93 2.56 1.84 -3.18
CA LEU A 93 1.96 1.10 -2.07
C LEU A 93 2.65 1.42 -0.74
N TYR A 94 3.99 1.43 -0.69
CA TYR A 94 4.72 1.81 0.51
C TYR A 94 4.46 3.25 0.96
N ALA A 95 4.27 4.19 0.03
CA ALA A 95 3.92 5.57 0.36
C ALA A 95 2.51 5.65 0.97
N VAL A 96 1.55 4.87 0.48
CA VAL A 96 0.20 4.78 1.08
C VAL A 96 0.25 4.10 2.45
N LEU A 97 1.00 2.99 2.59
CA LEU A 97 1.19 2.32 3.88
C LEU A 97 1.92 3.22 4.90
N PHE A 98 2.83 4.10 4.46
CA PHE A 98 3.40 5.15 5.30
C PHE A 98 2.34 6.17 5.75
N ALA A 99 1.46 6.60 4.84
CA ALA A 99 0.37 7.51 5.17
C ALA A 99 -0.63 6.89 6.15
N LEU A 100 -0.85 5.57 6.09
CA LEU A 100 -1.65 4.81 7.06
C LEU A 100 -0.91 4.53 8.38
N GLY A 101 0.39 4.85 8.47
CA GLY A 101 1.19 4.64 9.68
C GLY A 101 1.76 3.23 9.85
N VAL A 102 1.66 2.39 8.84
CA VAL A 102 2.14 0.99 8.84
C VAL A 102 3.64 0.93 8.57
N VAL A 103 4.09 1.69 7.58
CA VAL A 103 5.51 1.77 7.22
C VAL A 103 6.15 2.96 7.91
N PRO A 104 7.19 2.78 8.74
CA PRO A 104 7.88 3.90 9.36
C PRO A 104 8.71 4.69 8.33
N ARG A 105 8.87 5.99 8.60
CA ARG A 105 9.59 6.95 7.75
C ARG A 105 10.99 6.45 7.37
N GLU A 106 11.70 5.92 8.33
CA GLU A 106 13.08 5.45 8.19
C GLU A 106 13.17 4.31 7.19
N ARG A 107 12.22 3.37 7.20
CA ARG A 107 12.16 2.26 6.24
C ARG A 107 11.83 2.76 4.84
N LEU A 108 10.89 3.70 4.70
CA LEU A 108 10.54 4.29 3.40
C LEU A 108 11.73 5.00 2.76
N LEU A 109 12.51 5.76 3.54
CA LEU A 109 13.71 6.44 3.06
C LEU A 109 14.90 5.51 2.77
N ARG A 110 14.80 4.24 3.16
CA ARG A 110 15.79 3.19 2.87
C ARG A 110 15.28 2.17 1.84
N LEU A 111 14.37 2.59 0.97
CA LEU A 111 13.91 1.77 -0.16
C LEU A 111 15.11 1.18 -0.90
N ARG A 112 15.08 -0.13 -1.20
CA ARG A 112 16.14 -0.90 -1.87
C ARG A 112 17.51 -0.87 -1.17
N ARG A 113 17.52 -0.63 0.13
CA ARG A 113 18.72 -0.67 0.95
C ARG A 113 18.57 -1.69 2.07
N LEU A 114 19.68 -2.28 2.49
CA LEU A 114 19.69 -3.24 3.58
C LEU A 114 19.02 -2.69 4.84
N GLY A 115 18.09 -3.45 5.40
CA GLY A 115 17.27 -3.07 6.55
C GLY A 115 16.20 -2.02 6.26
N GLY A 116 15.92 -1.75 4.97
CA GLY A 116 14.84 -0.88 4.52
C GLY A 116 13.65 -1.67 3.95
N LEU A 117 13.12 -1.19 2.83
CA LEU A 117 12.05 -1.82 2.06
C LEU A 117 12.60 -2.38 0.76
N ASP A 118 12.10 -3.53 0.34
CA ASP A 118 12.48 -4.13 -0.93
C ASP A 118 11.91 -3.37 -2.12
N GLY A 119 12.48 -3.62 -3.29
CA GLY A 119 12.01 -3.04 -4.55
C GLY A 119 10.78 -3.74 -5.14
N HIS A 120 10.31 -4.80 -4.48
CA HIS A 120 9.11 -5.57 -4.78
C HIS A 120 8.35 -5.83 -3.47
N PRO A 121 7.05 -6.15 -3.52
CA PRO A 121 6.27 -6.47 -2.33
C PRO A 121 6.88 -7.63 -1.55
N ASP A 122 7.03 -7.45 -0.24
CA ASP A 122 7.54 -8.45 0.69
C ASP A 122 6.52 -8.65 1.83
N VAL A 123 6.15 -9.89 2.10
CA VAL A 123 5.25 -10.30 3.20
C VAL A 123 5.74 -9.90 4.59
N GLY A 124 7.00 -9.53 4.76
CA GLY A 124 7.52 -8.95 5.99
C GLY A 124 7.03 -7.51 6.27
N VAL A 125 6.27 -6.92 5.35
CA VAL A 125 5.63 -5.61 5.54
C VAL A 125 4.13 -5.81 5.77
N PRO A 126 3.57 -5.37 6.91
CA PRO A 126 2.13 -5.49 7.16
C PRO A 126 1.32 -4.85 6.03
N GLY A 127 0.24 -5.52 5.60
CA GLY A 127 -0.55 -5.09 4.44
C GLY A 127 -0.05 -5.61 3.09
N ILE A 128 1.02 -6.39 3.07
CA ILE A 128 1.51 -7.10 1.88
C ILE A 128 1.32 -8.60 2.09
N GLU A 129 0.36 -9.17 1.37
CA GLU A 129 -0.09 -10.56 1.56
C GLU A 129 0.71 -11.58 0.76
N ALA A 130 1.43 -11.13 -0.26
CA ALA A 130 2.26 -12.01 -1.07
C ALA A 130 3.48 -11.28 -1.60
N SER A 131 4.64 -11.89 -1.45
CA SER A 131 5.83 -11.45 -2.15
C SER A 131 5.64 -11.68 -3.65
N SER A 132 5.90 -10.67 -4.45
CA SER A 132 5.79 -10.73 -5.90
C SER A 132 6.98 -10.03 -6.56
N GLY A 133 7.30 -10.40 -7.77
CA GLY A 133 8.39 -9.80 -8.55
C GLY A 133 8.17 -9.99 -10.04
N SER A 134 7.37 -11.00 -10.41
CA SER A 134 7.01 -11.29 -11.79
C SER A 134 5.58 -10.82 -12.07
N LEU A 135 5.35 -10.26 -13.26
CA LEU A 135 4.03 -9.84 -13.71
C LEU A 135 3.04 -11.02 -13.72
N GLY A 136 1.83 -10.79 -13.22
CA GLY A 136 0.77 -11.79 -13.19
C GLY A 136 0.82 -12.78 -12.01
N MET A 137 1.89 -12.85 -11.24
CA MET A 137 2.04 -13.81 -10.13
C MET A 137 1.07 -13.56 -8.97
N ALA A 138 0.60 -12.34 -8.77
CA ALA A 138 -0.31 -12.03 -7.68
C ALA A 138 -1.74 -12.57 -7.93
N SER A 139 -2.18 -12.63 -9.18
CA SER A 139 -3.53 -13.10 -9.53
C SER A 139 -3.83 -14.54 -9.08
N PRO A 140 -2.97 -15.55 -9.34
CA PRO A 140 -3.19 -16.90 -8.83
C PRO A 140 -3.16 -16.97 -7.29
N ARG A 141 -2.30 -16.19 -6.64
CA ARG A 141 -2.19 -16.13 -5.17
C ARG A 141 -3.43 -15.52 -4.54
N GLY A 142 -3.95 -14.44 -5.14
CA GLY A 142 -5.19 -13.81 -4.70
C GLY A 142 -6.40 -14.72 -4.82
N ALA A 143 -6.50 -15.49 -5.90
CA ALA A 143 -7.54 -16.50 -6.08
C ALA A 143 -7.45 -17.62 -5.03
N GLY A 144 -6.23 -18.08 -4.72
CA GLY A 144 -6.00 -19.10 -3.69
C GLY A 144 -6.38 -18.62 -2.28
N SER A 145 -6.15 -17.36 -1.96
CA SER A 145 -6.54 -16.77 -0.67
C SER A 145 -8.06 -16.70 -0.52
N ARG A 146 -8.77 -16.29 -1.57
CA ARG A 146 -10.24 -16.25 -1.57
C ARG A 146 -10.87 -17.64 -1.41
N SER A 147 -10.31 -18.66 -2.03
CA SER A 147 -10.82 -20.02 -1.90
C SER A 147 -10.66 -20.57 -0.47
N ARG A 148 -9.60 -20.20 0.22
CA ARG A 148 -9.40 -20.57 1.63
C ARG A 148 -10.39 -19.90 2.57
N SER A 149 -10.67 -18.62 2.38
CA SER A 149 -11.67 -17.90 3.18
C SER A 149 -13.08 -18.39 2.91
N ALA A 150 -13.42 -18.70 1.66
CA ALA A 150 -14.72 -19.29 1.29
C ALA A 150 -14.89 -20.71 1.86
N GLY A 151 -13.83 -21.51 1.93
CA GLY A 151 -13.85 -22.84 2.54
C GLY A 151 -14.11 -22.80 4.04
N SER A 152 -13.52 -21.86 4.75
CA SER A 152 -13.76 -21.64 6.19
C SER A 152 -15.21 -21.22 6.48
N ALA A 153 -15.84 -20.44 5.60
CA ALA A 153 -17.24 -20.06 5.73
C ALA A 153 -18.22 -21.22 5.44
N ALA A 154 -17.82 -22.16 4.57
CA ALA A 154 -18.67 -23.32 4.24
C ALA A 154 -18.67 -24.40 5.33
N GLU A 155 -17.60 -24.53 6.11
CA GLU A 155 -17.56 -25.51 7.22
C GLU A 155 -18.47 -25.11 8.40
N GLY A 156 -18.85 -23.85 8.51
CA GLY A 156 -19.76 -23.35 9.55
C GLY A 156 -21.26 -23.59 9.28
N VAL A 157 -21.66 -24.04 8.09
CA VAL A 157 -23.07 -24.16 7.68
C VAL A 157 -23.63 -25.60 7.78
N TRP A 158 -22.81 -26.60 8.07
CA TRP A 158 -23.23 -28.02 8.06
C TRP A 158 -23.11 -28.72 9.44
N SER A 159 -23.27 -28.02 10.56
CA SER A 159 -23.41 -28.63 11.88
C SER A 159 -24.66 -28.14 12.59
N SER A 160 -25.80 -28.62 12.15
CA SER A 160 -27.06 -28.65 12.94
C SER A 160 -28.02 -29.63 12.34
#